data_6a3c74959fcfe64b25c55962917c484f
#
_entry.id   6a3c74959fcfe64b25c55962917c484f
#
_cell.length_a   1.000
_cell.length_b   1.000
_cell.length_c   1.000
_cell.angle_alpha   90.00
_cell.angle_beta   90.00
_cell.angle_gamma   90.00
#
_symmetry.space_group_name_H-M   'P 1'
#
loop_
_entity.id
_entity.type
_entity.pdbx_description
1 polymer ?
#
loop_
_entity_poly.entity_id
_entity_poly.type
_entity_poly.pdbx_seq_one_letter_code
_entity_poly.pdbx_strand_id
1 'polypeptide(L)'
;METDRARSARGAIGGSANTVMIRVILPPNLRTLAQIEGEVGLELNGTPTQRSLLDAVEAKYPMLRGTMRDHVTQVRRPMVRFFACGEDLSHESPDAPLPDAIANGAEPFLIIGAIAGG
;
A
#
# COMPACT_ATOMS: atom_id res chain seq x y z
N MET A 1 17.03 20.64 13.16
CA MET A 1 16.89 20.37 13.40
C MET A 1 16.55 19.79 13.01
N GLU A 2 16.95 19.76 12.84
CA GLU A 2 16.69 19.22 12.82
C GLU A 2 16.17 18.73 12.44
N THR A 3 16.24 19.04 12.11
CA THR A 3 15.84 18.59 12.13
C THR A 3 15.49 18.12 11.71
N ASP A 4 15.67 18.18 11.56
CA ASP A 4 15.40 17.72 11.52
C ASP A 4 15.02 17.25 11.05
N ARG A 5 14.99 17.43 10.80
CA ARG A 5 14.74 17.14 10.76
C ARG A 5 14.50 16.60 10.28
N ALA A 6 15.12 16.69 10.16
CA ALA A 6 14.98 16.27 10.15
C ALA A 6 14.81 15.81 9.83
N ARG A 7 15.01 15.72 9.77
CA ARG A 7 15.02 15.39 9.81
C ARG A 7 14.94 14.90 9.34
N SER A 8 15.40 15.07 9.19
CA SER A 8 15.44 14.72 9.13
C SER A 8 15.57 14.30 8.80
N ALA A 9 16.06 14.29 8.64
CA ALA A 9 16.19 13.99 8.66
C ALA A 9 16.35 13.61 8.52
N ARG A 10 16.61 13.45 8.59
CA ARG A 10 16.92 13.25 8.69
C ARG A 10 17.18 12.76 8.34
N GLY A 11 17.69 12.72 8.23
CA GLY A 11 17.85 12.33 8.13
C GLY A 11 18.29 11.70 7.85
N ALA A 12 18.67 11.72 7.90
CA ALA A 12 19.03 11.25 7.75
C ALA A 12 19.39 10.63 7.80
N ILE A 13 19.74 10.47 7.76
CA ILE A 13 20.06 9.77 7.83
C ILE A 13 20.04 9.01 8.12
N GLY A 14 20.35 9.26 8.29
CA GLY A 14 20.44 7.94 8.43
C GLY A 14 19.42 7.30 7.98
N GLY A 15 18.82 7.90 7.71
CA GLY A 15 17.73 7.27 7.19
C GLY A 15 18.12 6.03 6.51
N SER A 16 17.31 5.18 6.54
CA SER A 16 17.55 3.94 5.90
C SER A 16 17.48 4.11 4.40
N ALA A 17 18.55 3.76 3.73
CA ALA A 17 18.58 3.81 2.28
C ALA A 17 17.56 2.83 1.68
N ASN A 18 17.12 1.84 2.44
CA ASN A 18 16.21 0.80 1.93
C ASN A 18 14.75 1.04 2.29
N THR A 19 14.47 2.12 2.99
CA THR A 19 13.09 2.41 3.38
C THR A 19 12.45 3.29 2.32
N VAL A 20 11.27 2.89 1.85
CA VAL A 20 10.51 3.67 0.89
C VAL A 20 9.15 3.99 1.46
N MET A 21 8.62 5.16 1.10
CA MET A 21 7.30 5.57 1.53
C MET A 21 6.36 5.41 0.35
N ILE A 22 5.40 4.53 0.49
CA ILE A 22 4.45 4.23 -0.56
C ILE A 22 3.09 4.77 -0.18
N ARG A 23 2.41 5.36 -1.15
CA ARG A 23 1.09 5.93 -0.95
C ARG A 23 0.05 4.93 -1.43
N VAL A 24 -0.97 4.69 -0.62
CA VAL A 24 -2.03 3.75 -0.96
C VAL A 24 -3.37 4.45 -0.77
N ILE A 25 -4.24 4.32 -1.76
CA ILE A 25 -5.60 4.85 -1.66
C ILE A 25 -6.55 3.66 -1.60
N LEU A 26 -7.30 3.58 -0.52
CA LEU A 26 -8.26 2.51 -0.30
C LEU A 26 -9.66 2.92 -0.79
N PRO A 27 -10.51 1.95 -1.14
CA PRO A 27 -11.89 2.28 -1.49
C PRO A 27 -12.65 2.80 -0.26
N PRO A 28 -13.72 3.57 -0.49
CA PRO A 28 -14.41 4.25 0.62
C PRO A 28 -14.88 3.32 1.74
N ASN A 29 -15.37 2.14 1.39
CA ASN A 29 -15.86 1.21 2.41
C ASN A 29 -14.73 0.73 3.32
N LEU A 30 -13.53 0.53 2.77
CA LEU A 30 -12.40 0.11 3.58
C LEU A 30 -11.85 1.26 4.38
N ARG A 31 -11.88 2.48 3.83
CA ARG A 31 -11.48 3.64 4.60
C ARG A 31 -12.39 3.82 5.81
N THR A 32 -13.68 3.64 5.62
CA THR A 32 -14.64 3.73 6.72
C THR A 32 -14.36 2.66 7.77
N LEU A 33 -14.13 1.43 7.32
CA LEU A 33 -13.87 0.32 8.23
C LEU A 33 -12.63 0.57 9.08
N ALA A 34 -11.59 1.10 8.48
CA ALA A 34 -10.32 1.34 9.16
C ALA A 34 -10.23 2.74 9.75
N GLN A 35 -11.27 3.55 9.57
CA GLN A 35 -11.32 4.93 10.08
C GLN A 35 -10.16 5.76 9.54
N ILE A 36 -9.93 5.64 8.24
CA ILE A 36 -8.86 6.36 7.55
C ILE A 36 -9.45 7.51 6.76
N GLU A 37 -8.81 8.66 6.84
CA GLU A 37 -9.12 9.79 5.99
C GLU A 37 -7.96 10.02 5.05
N GLY A 38 -8.23 9.98 3.75
CA GLY A 38 -7.19 10.22 2.77
C GLY A 38 -6.36 8.99 2.47
N GLU A 39 -5.09 9.23 2.15
CA GLU A 39 -4.17 8.18 1.77
C GLU A 39 -3.53 7.51 2.97
N VAL A 40 -3.09 6.28 2.76
CA VAL A 40 -2.30 5.56 3.74
C VAL A 40 -0.84 5.64 3.29
N GLY A 41 0.04 6.02 4.20
CA GLY A 41 1.48 6.00 3.94
C GLY A 41 2.09 4.76 4.56
N LEU A 42 2.90 4.05 3.78
CA LEU A 42 3.54 2.82 4.24
C LEU A 42 5.04 2.91 4.02
N GLU A 43 5.78 2.46 5.00
CA GLU A 43 7.23 2.30 4.86
C GLU A 43 7.54 0.85 4.62
N LEU A 44 8.19 0.57 3.49
CA LEU A 44 8.57 -0.79 3.14
C LEU A 44 10.07 -0.85 2.95
N ASN A 45 10.66 -1.97 3.36
CA ASN A 45 12.07 -2.23 3.17
C ASN A 45 12.25 -3.10 1.94
N GLY A 46 13.29 -2.80 1.16
CA GLY A 46 13.58 -3.59 -0.03
C GLY A 46 12.68 -3.23 -1.18
N THR A 47 12.65 -4.11 -2.18
CA THR A 47 11.84 -3.88 -3.37
C THR A 47 10.37 -4.09 -3.05
N PRO A 48 9.53 -3.07 -3.26
CA PRO A 48 8.11 -3.23 -2.95
C PRO A 48 7.40 -4.09 -4.00
N THR A 49 6.55 -4.97 -3.49
CA THR A 49 5.70 -5.81 -4.32
C THR A 49 4.27 -5.65 -3.85
N GLN A 50 3.34 -6.18 -4.64
CA GLN A 50 1.94 -6.18 -4.24
C GLN A 50 1.78 -6.91 -2.90
N ARG A 51 2.45 -8.07 -2.77
CA ARG A 51 2.37 -8.85 -1.54
C ARG A 51 2.88 -8.07 -0.33
N SER A 52 4.07 -7.47 -0.45
CA SER A 52 4.64 -6.73 0.67
C SER A 52 3.82 -5.50 1.02
N LEU A 53 3.24 -4.85 0.00
CA LEU A 53 2.38 -3.69 0.22
C LEU A 53 1.13 -4.09 0.99
N LEU A 54 0.47 -5.17 0.57
CA LEU A 54 -0.75 -5.61 1.25
C LEU A 54 -0.45 -6.15 2.64
N ASP A 55 0.69 -6.83 2.82
CA ASP A 55 1.11 -7.26 4.14
C ASP A 55 1.23 -6.06 5.08
N ALA A 56 1.82 -4.98 4.58
CA ALA A 56 2.01 -3.78 5.39
C ALA A 56 0.70 -3.10 5.72
N VAL A 57 -0.22 -3.04 4.75
CA VAL A 57 -1.54 -2.46 5.01
C VAL A 57 -2.26 -3.25 6.09
N GLU A 58 -2.23 -4.58 5.98
CA GLU A 58 -2.93 -5.43 6.94
C GLU A 58 -2.26 -5.42 8.32
N ALA A 59 -0.96 -5.21 8.36
CA ALA A 59 -0.28 -5.09 9.64
C ALA A 59 -0.64 -3.78 10.33
N LYS A 60 -0.77 -2.71 9.55
CA LYS A 60 -1.11 -1.40 10.10
C LYS A 60 -2.60 -1.32 10.45
N TYR A 61 -3.43 -2.00 9.68
CA TYR A 61 -4.89 -1.99 9.85
C TYR A 61 -5.40 -3.43 9.88
N PRO A 62 -5.24 -4.13 11.02
CA PRO A 62 -5.62 -5.55 11.08
C PRO A 62 -7.07 -5.83 10.73
N MET A 63 -7.97 -4.85 10.89
CA MET A 63 -9.38 -5.04 10.56
C MET A 63 -9.58 -5.21 9.06
N LEU A 64 -8.57 -4.91 8.24
CA LEU A 64 -8.69 -5.07 6.79
C LEU A 64 -8.29 -6.46 6.30
N ARG A 65 -7.83 -7.33 7.18
CA ARG A 65 -7.48 -8.69 6.77
C ARG A 65 -8.70 -9.38 6.20
N GLY A 66 -8.49 -10.03 5.07
CA GLY A 66 -9.57 -10.77 4.42
C GLY A 66 -10.47 -9.91 3.55
N THR A 67 -10.31 -8.59 3.54
CA THR A 67 -11.16 -7.72 2.73
C THR A 67 -10.65 -7.54 1.32
N MET A 68 -9.33 -7.53 1.14
CA MET A 68 -8.72 -7.30 -0.17
C MET A 68 -8.26 -8.59 -0.81
N ARG A 69 -7.83 -9.52 0.01
CA ARG A 69 -7.40 -10.84 -0.44
C ARG A 69 -7.81 -11.84 0.61
N ASP A 70 -7.92 -13.10 0.19
CA ASP A 70 -8.29 -14.17 1.12
C ASP A 70 -7.24 -14.24 2.23
N HIS A 71 -7.73 -14.33 3.46
CA HIS A 71 -6.87 -14.32 4.64
C HIS A 71 -5.91 -15.51 4.68
N VAL A 72 -6.34 -16.66 4.18
CA VAL A 72 -5.54 -17.87 4.22
C VAL A 72 -4.72 -18.06 2.95
N THR A 73 -5.36 -17.98 1.80
CA THR A 73 -4.70 -18.23 0.51
C THR A 73 -3.95 -17.01 -0.02
N GLN A 74 -4.32 -15.83 0.45
CA GLN A 74 -3.79 -14.54 -0.02
C GLN A 74 -4.10 -14.28 -1.49
N VAL A 75 -5.11 -14.94 -2.02
CA VAL A 75 -5.57 -14.69 -3.37
C VAL A 75 -6.50 -13.46 -3.35
N ARG A 76 -6.28 -12.56 -4.31
CA ARG A 76 -7.09 -11.35 -4.43
C ARG A 76 -8.57 -11.71 -4.55
N ARG A 77 -9.40 -10.96 -3.85
CA ARG A 77 -10.83 -11.18 -3.94
C ARG A 77 -11.34 -10.73 -5.30
N PRO A 78 -12.32 -11.42 -5.87
CA PRO A 78 -12.76 -11.16 -7.26
C PRO A 78 -13.22 -9.73 -7.51
N MET A 79 -13.82 -9.09 -6.51
CA MET A 79 -14.37 -7.75 -6.70
C MET A 79 -13.36 -6.64 -6.39
N VAL A 80 -12.16 -7.00 -5.99
CA VAL A 80 -11.11 -6.04 -5.65
C VAL A 80 -10.14 -5.94 -6.81
N ARG A 81 -9.78 -4.71 -7.19
CA ARG A 81 -8.83 -4.45 -8.26
C ARG A 81 -7.72 -3.58 -7.77
N PHE A 82 -6.53 -3.79 -8.32
CA PHE A 82 -5.34 -3.02 -7.99
C PHE A 82 -4.89 -2.26 -9.22
N PHE A 83 -4.74 -0.93 -9.08
CA PHE A 83 -4.31 -0.07 -10.18
C PHE A 83 -3.08 0.72 -9.77
N ALA A 84 -2.21 0.93 -10.75
CA ALA A 84 -1.03 1.77 -10.55
C ALA A 84 -0.66 2.39 -11.88
N CYS A 85 -0.40 3.71 -11.87
CA CYS A 85 0.00 4.43 -13.07
C CYS A 85 -0.98 4.22 -14.22
N GLY A 86 -2.26 4.16 -13.90
CA GLY A 86 -3.30 4.02 -14.92
C GLY A 86 -3.50 2.62 -15.45
N GLU A 87 -2.80 1.63 -14.88
CA GLU A 87 -2.90 0.24 -15.35
C GLU A 87 -3.46 -0.66 -14.27
N ASP A 88 -4.25 -1.65 -14.71
CA ASP A 88 -4.83 -2.65 -13.83
C ASP A 88 -3.77 -3.72 -13.57
N LEU A 89 -3.31 -3.82 -12.34
CA LEU A 89 -2.29 -4.79 -11.95
C LEU A 89 -2.89 -5.99 -11.23
N SER A 90 -4.21 -6.14 -11.28
CA SER A 90 -4.90 -7.20 -10.51
C SER A 90 -4.44 -8.60 -10.89
N HIS A 91 -3.99 -8.79 -12.12
CA HIS A 91 -3.58 -10.11 -12.60
C HIS A 91 -2.07 -10.28 -12.65
N GLU A 92 -1.32 -9.31 -12.16
CA GLU A 92 0.13 -9.43 -12.07
C GLU A 92 0.50 -10.31 -10.89
N SER A 93 1.67 -10.92 -10.98
CA SER A 93 2.17 -11.71 -9.86
C SER A 93 2.27 -10.86 -8.61
N PRO A 94 1.80 -11.34 -7.47
CA PRO A 94 1.95 -10.59 -6.21
C PRO A 94 3.40 -10.34 -5.84
N ASP A 95 4.31 -11.10 -6.41
CA ASP A 95 5.74 -10.98 -6.07
C ASP A 95 6.51 -10.18 -7.10
N ALA A 96 5.86 -9.70 -8.14
CA ALA A 96 6.53 -8.85 -9.12
C ALA A 96 6.77 -7.46 -8.52
N PRO A 97 7.90 -6.83 -8.85
CA PRO A 97 8.17 -5.48 -8.37
C PRO A 97 7.09 -4.51 -8.84
N LEU A 98 6.73 -3.59 -7.98
CA LEU A 98 5.80 -2.53 -8.35
C LEU A 98 6.50 -1.51 -9.23
N PRO A 99 5.74 -0.75 -10.06
CA PRO A 99 6.36 0.30 -10.86
C PRO A 99 7.15 1.30 -10.01
N ASP A 100 8.21 1.85 -10.60
CA ASP A 100 9.07 2.80 -9.88
C ASP A 100 8.29 3.98 -9.31
N ALA A 101 7.30 4.48 -10.05
CA ALA A 101 6.52 5.63 -9.58
C ALA A 101 5.73 5.31 -8.32
N ILE A 102 5.34 4.05 -8.15
CA ILE A 102 4.68 3.63 -6.92
C ILE A 102 5.72 3.49 -5.81
N ALA A 103 6.84 2.85 -6.14
CA ALA A 103 7.87 2.56 -5.16
C ALA A 103 8.47 3.83 -4.56
N ASN A 104 8.55 4.91 -5.36
CA ASN A 104 9.14 6.16 -4.88
C ASN A 104 8.10 7.15 -4.34
N GLY A 105 6.82 6.78 -4.33
CA GLY A 105 5.76 7.64 -3.79
C GLY A 105 5.25 8.70 -4.74
N ALA A 106 5.73 8.72 -5.99
CA ALA A 106 5.27 9.72 -6.95
C ALA A 106 3.81 9.51 -7.33
N GLU A 107 3.39 8.24 -7.42
CA GLU A 107 2.02 7.88 -7.76
C GLU A 107 1.47 6.95 -6.69
N PRO A 108 0.18 7.05 -6.38
CA PRO A 108 -0.40 6.14 -5.39
C PRO A 108 -0.75 4.79 -5.98
N PHE A 109 -0.71 3.78 -5.14
CA PHE A 109 -1.26 2.47 -5.45
C PHE A 109 -2.74 2.51 -5.10
N LEU A 110 -3.59 2.22 -6.07
CA LEU A 110 -5.04 2.33 -5.88
C LEU A 110 -5.65 0.96 -5.65
N ILE A 111 -6.44 0.85 -4.60
CA ILE A 111 -7.21 -0.35 -4.36
C ILE A 111 -8.66 0.03 -4.55
N ILE A 112 -9.31 -0.62 -5.51
CA ILE A 112 -10.68 -0.34 -5.89
C ILE A 112 -11.51 -1.56 -5.57
N GLY A 113 -12.60 -1.35 -4.86
CA GLY A 113 -13.48 -2.46 -4.52
C GLY A 113 -14.85 -2.20 -5.03
N ALA A 114 -15.37 -3.14 -5.80
CA ALA A 114 -16.77 -3.12 -6.13
C ALA A 114 -17.48 -3.83 -5.01
N ILE A 115 -18.11 -3.09 -4.18
CA ILE A 115 -18.64 -3.62 -2.95
C ILE A 115 -20.06 -4.11 -3.12
N ALA A 116 -20.28 -4.77 -4.13
CA ALA A 116 -21.61 -5.23 -4.38
C ALA A 116 -22.19 -5.79 -3.10
N GLY A 117 -23.21 -5.19 -2.64
CA GLY A 117 -23.86 -5.68 -1.49
C GLY A 117 -23.08 -5.48 -0.22
N GLY A 118 -22.07 -4.76 -0.29
CA GLY A 118 -21.38 -4.49 0.89
C GLY A 118 -20.35 -4.76 1.41
#